data_c0b4a1c746754545b02f6234f4064041
#
_entry.id   c0b4a1c746754545b02f6234f4064041
#
_cell.length_a   1.000
_cell.length_b   1.000
_cell.length_c   1.000
_cell.angle_alpha   90.00
_cell.angle_beta   90.00
_cell.angle_gamma   90.00
#
_symmetry.space_group_name_H-M   'P 1'
#
loop_
_entity.id
_entity.type
_entity.pdbx_description
1 polymer ?
#
loop_
_entity_poly.entity_id
_entity_poly.type
_entity_poly.pdbx_seq_one_letter_code
_entity_poly.pdbx_strand_id
1 'polypeptide(L)'
;TAAVPPHQSGGVVRSFSSTCGAAAPHRFKKEMVMLTNECTLISCPEILTMDEGKPTAEAVCISEGKILAVGTLEELRALAPRHRRKEIHLEEGVLLPGFIDSHSHLSMYAQCRTQFFCDTAHGTIGNLLSAFRTHAATQTDTEWIIGYCYDDTGMSDHRHLTRHDLDAVSQERPVFVSHITSHMGYANTLGLAKLGVTADFSVEGGMVVLGDDGMPEGLLKENAYFKVFQKIPACPPEKLPEKIEYAIADYNRAGFTMFQDGGIGLSNGAHGILRAYNRLAREKRMNARGYLHFMPNIMDEMLELGTWNMPVSDYLYYGGVKSFADGSIQSLTAVLGEPYACKPDFCGDHVLTPEQIAELIAKYHCQGVPVAFHANGDAAIEFVVRGFEEALRKCPRKVPGDMIIHVQMATDEQLSRLHACGVTPTFFVRHVNVWGERHVNLFLGEERAARLDPCGSCVRMGIPFGLHVDSPVQPVDAIRSIHTAVNRTTTAGRILGPDQRISPLDALKAYTVNAAKCSARDHAVGTIAPGYYADFVQLSGNPLTVPPESIETLSVLKTISGGRIVYEYYDQGLRMIDHLLGCQPFTQRLAASFLRPAFASLRRFGNVFMSLILHVLL
;
A
#
# COMPACT_ATOMS: atom_id res chain seq x y z
N THR A 1 -15.97 -43.62 42.89
CA THR A 1 -17.38 -43.82 43.30
C THR A 1 -18.22 -42.59 42.93
N ALA A 2 -19.30 -42.86 42.26
CA ALA A 2 -20.44 -42.06 41.88
C ALA A 2 -20.48 -41.67 40.40
N ALA A 3 -21.23 -42.51 39.68
CA ALA A 3 -21.65 -42.30 38.30
C ALA A 3 -22.85 -41.35 38.24
N VAL A 4 -22.93 -40.55 37.17
CA VAL A 4 -24.13 -39.76 36.77
C VAL A 4 -24.53 -40.25 35.37
N PRO A 5 -25.82 -40.50 35.10
CA PRO A 5 -26.30 -41.11 33.87
C PRO A 5 -26.51 -40.10 32.72
N PRO A 6 -26.61 -40.56 31.45
CA PRO A 6 -26.75 -39.68 30.30
C PRO A 6 -28.23 -39.31 30.04
N HIS A 7 -28.45 -38.03 29.74
CA HIS A 7 -29.72 -37.52 29.19
C HIS A 7 -29.82 -37.81 27.69
N GLN A 8 -30.86 -38.57 27.30
CA GLN A 8 -31.33 -38.67 25.93
C GLN A 8 -32.16 -37.41 25.58
N SER A 9 -31.89 -36.81 24.44
CA SER A 9 -32.85 -35.96 23.75
C SER A 9 -32.83 -36.30 22.25
N GLY A 10 -33.89 -36.93 21.80
CA GLY A 10 -34.13 -37.28 20.42
C GLY A 10 -34.53 -36.05 19.60
N GLY A 11 -33.86 -35.83 18.49
CA GLY A 11 -34.21 -34.81 17.49
C GLY A 11 -34.59 -35.49 16.18
N VAL A 12 -35.84 -35.29 15.78
CA VAL A 12 -36.48 -35.85 14.57
C VAL A 12 -35.83 -35.25 13.32
N VAL A 13 -35.21 -36.11 12.50
CA VAL A 13 -34.79 -35.78 11.14
C VAL A 13 -36.00 -35.81 10.23
N ARG A 14 -36.43 -34.70 9.66
CA ARG A 14 -37.37 -34.64 8.54
C ARG A 14 -36.60 -34.46 7.25
N SER A 15 -36.64 -35.51 6.41
CA SER A 15 -36.22 -35.46 5.01
C SER A 15 -37.20 -34.62 4.19
N PHE A 16 -36.69 -33.65 3.44
CA PHE A 16 -37.44 -32.99 2.38
C PHE A 16 -36.95 -33.48 1.02
N SER A 17 -37.86 -34.13 0.32
CA SER A 17 -37.74 -34.53 -1.09
C SER A 17 -37.91 -33.29 -1.99
N SER A 18 -37.02 -33.17 -2.98
CA SER A 18 -37.08 -32.20 -4.05
C SER A 18 -38.16 -32.52 -5.07
N THR A 19 -39.13 -31.64 -5.26
CA THR A 19 -39.93 -31.58 -6.49
C THR A 19 -39.74 -30.21 -7.15
N CYS A 20 -39.17 -30.23 -8.36
CA CYS A 20 -39.11 -29.10 -9.27
C CYS A 20 -40.52 -28.65 -9.68
N GLY A 21 -40.88 -27.43 -9.33
CA GLY A 21 -42.05 -26.73 -9.87
C GLY A 21 -41.61 -25.34 -10.34
N ALA A 22 -41.75 -25.07 -11.63
CA ALA A 22 -41.50 -23.75 -12.21
C ALA A 22 -42.49 -22.75 -11.62
N ALA A 23 -42.01 -21.76 -10.87
CA ALA A 23 -42.79 -20.64 -10.34
C ALA A 23 -42.51 -19.38 -11.16
N ALA A 24 -43.59 -18.75 -11.61
CA ALA A 24 -43.63 -17.47 -12.32
C ALA A 24 -42.98 -16.34 -11.49
N PRO A 25 -42.55 -15.23 -12.14
CA PRO A 25 -41.84 -14.15 -11.47
C PRO A 25 -42.78 -13.43 -10.49
N HIS A 26 -42.58 -13.66 -9.21
CA HIS A 26 -43.19 -12.83 -8.16
C HIS A 26 -42.60 -11.40 -8.23
N ARG A 27 -43.46 -10.45 -8.62
CA ARG A 27 -43.27 -9.03 -8.35
C ARG A 27 -43.13 -8.84 -6.83
N PHE A 28 -41.91 -8.73 -6.32
CA PHE A 28 -41.68 -8.21 -4.98
C PHE A 28 -42.16 -6.74 -4.95
N LYS A 29 -43.30 -6.49 -4.32
CA LYS A 29 -43.59 -5.20 -3.75
C LYS A 29 -42.53 -4.94 -2.69
N LYS A 30 -41.55 -4.07 -2.98
CA LYS A 30 -40.64 -3.54 -1.97
C LYS A 30 -41.47 -2.79 -0.94
N GLU A 31 -41.78 -3.42 0.18
CA GLU A 31 -42.21 -2.66 1.38
C GLU A 31 -41.03 -1.76 1.74
N MET A 32 -41.25 -0.46 1.60
CA MET A 32 -40.27 0.57 1.91
C MET A 32 -40.20 0.69 3.43
N VAL A 33 -39.30 -0.08 4.05
CA VAL A 33 -39.04 0.00 5.49
C VAL A 33 -38.33 1.34 5.75
N MET A 34 -39.04 2.24 6.44
CA MET A 34 -38.46 3.53 6.87
C MET A 34 -37.29 3.27 7.82
N LEU A 35 -36.17 3.97 7.62
CA LEU A 35 -35.02 3.88 8.50
C LEU A 35 -35.36 4.44 9.89
N THR A 36 -35.15 3.63 10.92
CA THR A 36 -35.42 3.99 12.32
C THR A 36 -34.24 4.67 13.00
N ASN A 37 -33.00 4.48 12.52
CA ASN A 37 -31.78 5.06 13.08
C ASN A 37 -31.42 6.37 12.41
N GLU A 38 -30.59 7.18 13.07
CA GLU A 38 -29.95 8.34 12.45
C GLU A 38 -29.06 7.91 11.29
N CYS A 39 -29.13 8.63 10.19
CA CYS A 39 -28.32 8.34 9.01
C CYS A 39 -27.73 9.61 8.40
N THR A 40 -26.67 9.43 7.60
CA THR A 40 -26.10 10.49 6.78
C THR A 40 -26.32 10.15 5.31
N LEU A 41 -26.88 11.09 4.55
CA LEU A 41 -26.93 11.04 3.09
C LEU A 41 -25.73 11.79 2.54
N ILE A 42 -24.92 11.12 1.73
CA ILE A 42 -23.84 11.76 0.96
C ILE A 42 -24.26 11.74 -0.49
N SER A 43 -24.33 12.93 -1.12
CA SER A 43 -24.57 13.08 -2.56
C SER A 43 -23.36 13.70 -3.24
N CYS A 44 -23.13 13.30 -4.51
CA CYS A 44 -22.04 13.75 -5.35
C CYS A 44 -22.57 13.87 -6.78
N PRO A 45 -22.04 14.75 -7.64
CA PRO A 45 -22.42 14.82 -9.04
C PRO A 45 -22.32 13.47 -9.75
N GLU A 46 -21.34 12.65 -9.37
CA GLU A 46 -21.16 11.31 -9.88
C GLU A 46 -20.63 10.39 -8.78
N ILE A 47 -21.19 9.19 -8.66
CA ILE A 47 -20.71 8.13 -7.77
C ILE A 47 -20.44 6.90 -8.61
N LEU A 48 -19.18 6.45 -8.66
CA LEU A 48 -18.77 5.18 -9.27
C LEU A 48 -18.74 4.12 -8.17
N THR A 49 -19.64 3.16 -8.24
CA THR A 49 -19.85 2.21 -7.13
C THR A 49 -18.90 1.03 -7.12
N MET A 50 -18.29 0.70 -8.25
CA MET A 50 -17.56 -0.56 -8.50
C MET A 50 -18.45 -1.82 -8.31
N ASP A 51 -19.77 -1.66 -8.26
CA ASP A 51 -20.77 -2.74 -8.29
C ASP A 51 -21.26 -2.92 -9.73
N GLU A 52 -21.03 -4.09 -10.33
CA GLU A 52 -21.45 -4.37 -11.70
C GLU A 52 -22.96 -4.33 -11.88
N GLY A 53 -23.72 -4.66 -10.83
CA GLY A 53 -25.19 -4.57 -10.82
C GLY A 53 -25.74 -3.14 -10.78
N LYS A 54 -24.95 -2.19 -10.29
CA LYS A 54 -25.32 -0.77 -10.16
C LYS A 54 -24.08 0.12 -10.26
N PRO A 55 -23.49 0.28 -11.45
CA PRO A 55 -22.17 0.91 -11.61
C PRO A 55 -22.11 2.39 -11.20
N THR A 56 -23.24 3.10 -11.22
CA THR A 56 -23.33 4.52 -10.83
C THR A 56 -24.49 4.79 -9.87
N ALA A 57 -24.39 5.88 -9.12
CA ALA A 57 -25.45 6.38 -8.23
C ALA A 57 -25.34 7.91 -8.08
N GLU A 58 -26.36 8.54 -7.45
CA GLU A 58 -26.37 9.97 -7.12
C GLU A 58 -26.09 10.20 -5.63
N ALA A 59 -26.44 9.22 -4.79
CA ALA A 59 -26.30 9.33 -3.35
C ALA A 59 -26.11 7.97 -2.66
N VAL A 60 -25.54 8.02 -1.46
CA VAL A 60 -25.44 6.90 -0.52
C VAL A 60 -26.00 7.30 0.83
N CYS A 61 -26.75 6.39 1.44
CA CYS A 61 -27.24 6.50 2.82
C CYS A 61 -26.39 5.64 3.73
N ILE A 62 -25.81 6.24 4.78
CA ILE A 62 -24.93 5.55 5.72
C ILE A 62 -25.44 5.70 7.16
N SER A 63 -25.23 4.66 7.96
CA SER A 63 -25.45 4.68 9.41
C SER A 63 -24.43 3.76 10.08
N GLU A 64 -23.96 4.13 11.26
CA GLU A 64 -23.03 3.33 12.07
C GLU A 64 -21.80 2.84 11.28
N GLY A 65 -21.31 3.68 10.36
CA GLY A 65 -20.13 3.37 9.54
C GLY A 65 -20.35 2.41 8.38
N LYS A 66 -21.62 2.02 8.10
CA LYS A 66 -21.98 1.13 6.98
C LYS A 66 -22.95 1.79 6.01
N ILE A 67 -22.90 1.32 4.77
CA ILE A 67 -23.83 1.72 3.71
C ILE A 67 -25.15 0.98 3.91
N LEU A 68 -26.24 1.73 4.07
CA LEU A 68 -27.60 1.19 4.18
C LEU A 68 -28.28 1.08 2.82
N ALA A 69 -28.11 2.10 1.98
CA ALA A 69 -28.74 2.14 0.66
C ALA A 69 -27.91 2.99 -0.30
N VAL A 70 -28.03 2.69 -1.60
CA VAL A 70 -27.39 3.38 -2.72
C VAL A 70 -28.46 3.63 -3.78
N GLY A 71 -28.59 4.87 -4.28
CA GLY A 71 -29.64 5.20 -5.24
C GLY A 71 -29.61 6.63 -5.74
N THR A 72 -30.78 7.09 -6.20
CA THR A 72 -30.98 8.51 -6.47
C THR A 72 -31.15 9.27 -5.17
N LEU A 73 -30.84 10.55 -5.18
CA LEU A 73 -31.01 11.39 -3.98
C LEU A 73 -32.46 11.45 -3.52
N GLU A 74 -33.41 11.44 -4.46
CA GLU A 74 -34.84 11.46 -4.16
C GLU A 74 -35.29 10.17 -3.47
N GLU A 75 -34.91 9.00 -4.01
CA GLU A 75 -35.21 7.70 -3.39
C GLU A 75 -34.70 7.63 -1.96
N LEU A 76 -33.44 8.06 -1.73
CA LEU A 76 -32.83 7.97 -0.41
C LEU A 76 -33.43 8.99 0.58
N ARG A 77 -33.87 10.15 0.11
CA ARG A 77 -34.61 11.12 0.92
C ARG A 77 -35.96 10.58 1.37
N ALA A 78 -36.63 9.80 0.51
CA ALA A 78 -37.88 9.14 0.87
C ALA A 78 -37.73 8.05 1.95
N LEU A 79 -36.59 7.33 1.93
CA LEU A 79 -36.27 6.29 2.91
C LEU A 79 -35.91 6.85 4.30
N ALA A 80 -35.31 8.04 4.36
CA ALA A 80 -34.77 8.63 5.58
C ALA A 80 -35.55 9.90 5.97
N PRO A 81 -36.36 9.89 7.08
CA PRO A 81 -37.08 11.05 7.53
C PRO A 81 -36.16 12.25 7.81
N ARG A 82 -36.60 13.47 7.44
CA ARG A 82 -35.79 14.70 7.53
C ARG A 82 -35.20 14.96 8.91
N HIS A 83 -35.91 14.63 9.97
CA HIS A 83 -35.46 14.86 11.37
C HIS A 83 -34.43 13.84 11.86
N ARG A 84 -34.14 12.78 11.10
CA ARG A 84 -33.14 11.72 11.41
C ARG A 84 -32.02 11.63 10.42
N ARG A 85 -31.97 12.54 9.44
CA ARG A 85 -30.90 12.53 8.43
C ARG A 85 -30.07 13.80 8.48
N LYS A 86 -28.76 13.60 8.39
CA LYS A 86 -27.78 14.63 8.04
C LYS A 86 -27.52 14.51 6.53
N GLU A 87 -27.42 15.62 5.82
CA GLU A 87 -27.04 15.64 4.39
C GLU A 87 -25.66 16.27 4.25
N ILE A 88 -24.81 15.61 3.47
CA ILE A 88 -23.51 16.09 3.02
C ILE A 88 -23.57 16.12 1.50
N HIS A 89 -23.45 17.29 0.92
CA HIS A 89 -23.42 17.48 -0.51
C HIS A 89 -21.98 17.76 -0.96
N LEU A 90 -21.43 16.89 -1.82
CA LEU A 90 -20.15 17.07 -2.48
C LEU A 90 -20.39 17.77 -3.81
N GLU A 91 -19.97 19.03 -3.90
CA GLU A 91 -20.35 19.91 -5.01
C GLU A 91 -19.62 19.63 -6.32
N GLU A 92 -18.48 18.92 -6.26
CA GLU A 92 -17.60 18.70 -7.42
C GLU A 92 -16.96 17.31 -7.42
N GLY A 93 -16.44 16.88 -8.56
CA GLY A 93 -15.66 15.67 -8.73
C GLY A 93 -16.50 14.40 -8.71
N VAL A 94 -15.85 13.29 -8.42
CA VAL A 94 -16.43 11.95 -8.40
C VAL A 94 -16.17 11.25 -7.05
N LEU A 95 -17.16 10.53 -6.54
CA LEU A 95 -17.04 9.69 -5.35
C LEU A 95 -16.84 8.22 -5.77
N LEU A 96 -15.84 7.57 -5.18
CA LEU A 96 -15.48 6.17 -5.41
C LEU A 96 -15.40 5.43 -4.07
N PRO A 97 -15.38 4.08 -4.05
CA PRO A 97 -14.89 3.34 -2.89
C PRO A 97 -13.50 3.85 -2.52
N GLY A 98 -13.22 3.95 -1.23
CA GLY A 98 -11.88 4.30 -0.75
C GLY A 98 -10.83 3.35 -1.29
N PHE A 99 -9.67 3.87 -1.66
CA PHE A 99 -8.58 3.04 -2.18
C PHE A 99 -8.07 2.08 -1.13
N ILE A 100 -7.64 0.90 -1.59
CA ILE A 100 -7.07 -0.18 -0.80
C ILE A 100 -5.65 -0.42 -1.32
N ASP A 101 -4.66 -0.23 -0.46
CA ASP A 101 -3.28 -0.61 -0.76
C ASP A 101 -3.09 -2.09 -0.47
N SER A 102 -2.91 -2.90 -1.51
CA SER A 102 -2.85 -4.35 -1.37
C SER A 102 -1.50 -4.87 -0.85
N HIS A 103 -0.47 -4.03 -0.76
CA HIS A 103 0.80 -4.34 -0.11
C HIS A 103 1.64 -3.09 0.13
N SER A 104 2.10 -2.94 1.36
CA SER A 104 3.09 -1.94 1.79
C SER A 104 3.71 -2.35 3.12
N HIS A 105 4.55 -1.46 3.65
CA HIS A 105 5.18 -1.60 4.96
C HIS A 105 4.86 -0.37 5.82
N LEU A 106 3.56 -0.16 6.15
CA LEU A 106 3.10 1.06 6.83
C LEU A 106 3.81 1.29 8.17
N SER A 107 4.05 0.26 8.96
CA SER A 107 4.79 0.40 10.22
C SER A 107 6.26 0.78 10.03
N MET A 108 6.89 0.34 8.94
CA MET A 108 8.23 0.78 8.54
C MET A 108 8.20 2.22 8.04
N TYR A 109 7.25 2.56 7.16
CA TYR A 109 7.04 3.93 6.69
C TYR A 109 6.81 4.90 7.85
N ALA A 110 6.00 4.52 8.84
CA ALA A 110 5.78 5.33 10.05
C ALA A 110 7.08 5.64 10.79
N GLN A 111 8.01 4.71 10.85
CA GLN A 111 9.33 4.91 11.47
C GLN A 111 10.25 5.77 10.59
N CYS A 112 10.23 5.53 9.25
CA CYS A 112 11.05 6.28 8.30
C CYS A 112 10.61 7.73 8.13
N ARG A 113 9.37 8.07 8.41
CA ARG A 113 8.76 9.39 8.17
C ARG A 113 9.51 10.57 8.80
N THR A 114 10.25 10.35 9.88
CA THR A 114 11.10 11.36 10.53
C THR A 114 12.58 11.25 10.14
N GLN A 115 12.92 10.28 9.28
CA GLN A 115 14.27 10.08 8.76
C GLN A 115 14.45 10.86 7.45
N PHE A 116 15.68 11.02 7.01
CA PHE A 116 15.97 11.70 5.75
C PHE A 116 15.70 10.79 4.54
N PHE A 117 14.81 11.21 3.66
CA PHE A 117 14.58 10.55 2.39
C PHE A 117 15.66 10.94 1.39
N CYS A 118 16.47 9.97 0.97
CA CYS A 118 17.59 10.17 0.05
C CYS A 118 17.09 10.20 -1.41
N ASP A 119 16.29 11.22 -1.77
CA ASP A 119 15.68 11.36 -3.09
C ASP A 119 16.72 11.59 -4.18
N THR A 120 16.62 10.86 -5.28
CA THR A 120 17.43 11.04 -6.49
C THR A 120 17.23 12.42 -7.14
N ALA A 121 16.13 13.13 -6.81
CA ALA A 121 15.90 14.51 -7.24
C ALA A 121 16.98 15.50 -6.79
N HIS A 122 17.80 15.16 -5.78
CA HIS A 122 19.00 15.94 -5.43
C HIS A 122 20.06 15.94 -6.54
N GLY A 123 20.01 14.99 -7.46
CA GLY A 123 20.86 14.86 -8.64
C GLY A 123 22.27 14.37 -8.32
N THR A 124 23.00 15.00 -7.40
CA THR A 124 24.37 14.65 -7.02
C THR A 124 24.48 14.29 -5.54
N ILE A 125 25.47 13.45 -5.20
CA ILE A 125 25.80 13.13 -3.80
C ILE A 125 26.10 14.40 -3.00
N GLY A 126 26.81 15.37 -3.56
CA GLY A 126 27.13 16.63 -2.88
C GLY A 126 25.89 17.39 -2.44
N ASN A 127 24.87 17.51 -3.32
CA ASN A 127 23.60 18.15 -3.00
C ASN A 127 22.82 17.34 -1.95
N LEU A 128 22.78 16.00 -2.11
CA LEU A 128 22.14 15.08 -1.17
C LEU A 128 22.72 15.26 0.25
N LEU A 129 24.06 15.23 0.39
CA LEU A 129 24.74 15.37 1.69
C LEU A 129 24.50 16.74 2.33
N SER A 130 24.40 17.80 1.53
CA SER A 130 24.07 19.15 2.02
C SER A 130 22.66 19.20 2.60
N ALA A 131 21.67 18.62 1.90
CA ALA A 131 20.29 18.51 2.37
C ALA A 131 20.20 17.60 3.59
N PHE A 132 20.91 16.47 3.59
CA PHE A 132 20.92 15.54 4.72
C PHE A 132 21.50 16.17 5.99
N ARG A 133 22.57 16.94 5.89
CA ARG A 133 23.15 17.69 7.02
C ARG A 133 22.14 18.66 7.63
N THR A 134 21.40 19.38 6.77
CA THR A 134 20.34 20.30 7.22
C THR A 134 19.24 19.55 7.95
N HIS A 135 18.80 18.43 7.42
CA HIS A 135 17.78 17.57 8.06
C HIS A 135 18.28 16.93 9.36
N ALA A 136 19.54 16.53 9.43
CA ALA A 136 20.15 15.89 10.61
C ALA A 136 20.05 16.78 11.87
N ALA A 137 20.04 18.10 11.70
CA ALA A 137 19.84 19.06 12.80
C ALA A 137 18.42 18.94 13.41
N THR A 138 17.43 18.42 12.68
CA THR A 138 16.06 18.22 13.15
C THR A 138 15.85 16.86 13.82
N GLN A 139 16.73 15.88 13.59
CA GLN A 139 16.68 14.56 14.21
C GLN A 139 17.32 14.59 15.60
N THR A 140 16.65 15.20 16.54
CA THR A 140 17.17 15.37 17.93
C THR A 140 16.72 14.26 18.88
N ASP A 141 15.73 13.47 18.50
CA ASP A 141 15.07 12.46 19.35
C ASP A 141 15.86 11.14 19.46
N THR A 142 16.87 10.96 18.62
CA THR A 142 17.66 9.74 18.53
C THR A 142 19.15 10.06 18.55
N GLU A 143 19.93 9.12 19.08
CA GLU A 143 21.40 9.19 19.01
C GLU A 143 21.87 9.10 17.55
N TRP A 144 21.17 8.34 16.72
CA TRP A 144 21.49 8.07 15.33
C TRP A 144 20.86 9.10 14.38
N ILE A 145 21.62 9.49 13.36
CA ILE A 145 21.11 10.19 12.18
C ILE A 145 20.83 9.14 11.13
N ILE A 146 19.57 9.04 10.69
CA ILE A 146 19.15 7.97 9.78
C ILE A 146 18.59 8.56 8.51
N GLY A 147 19.08 8.04 7.37
CA GLY A 147 18.53 8.22 6.04
C GLY A 147 18.04 6.90 5.45
N TYR A 148 17.21 6.97 4.43
CA TYR A 148 16.66 5.80 3.75
C TYR A 148 16.42 6.05 2.26
N CYS A 149 16.28 4.97 1.50
CA CYS A 149 16.01 4.99 0.05
C CYS A 149 17.12 5.65 -0.80
N TYR A 150 18.40 5.51 -0.42
CA TYR A 150 19.50 5.91 -1.31
C TYR A 150 19.55 5.00 -2.53
N ASP A 151 19.63 5.59 -3.72
CA ASP A 151 19.73 4.89 -5.01
C ASP A 151 20.95 5.38 -5.79
N ASP A 152 22.05 4.63 -5.72
CA ASP A 152 23.32 4.95 -6.38
C ASP A 152 23.19 5.03 -7.90
N THR A 153 22.32 4.20 -8.49
CA THR A 153 22.08 4.17 -9.94
C THR A 153 21.23 5.34 -10.42
N GLY A 154 20.48 5.98 -9.53
CA GLY A 154 19.67 7.15 -9.81
C GLY A 154 20.40 8.48 -9.62
N MET A 155 21.58 8.47 -8.98
CA MET A 155 22.41 9.67 -8.78
C MET A 155 23.34 9.88 -9.97
N SER A 156 23.63 11.15 -10.32
CA SER A 156 24.54 11.48 -11.42
C SER A 156 25.97 11.00 -11.20
N ASP A 157 26.36 10.80 -9.95
CA ASP A 157 27.69 10.30 -9.56
C ASP A 157 27.86 8.81 -9.85
N HIS A 158 26.78 8.04 -10.00
CA HIS A 158 26.72 6.59 -10.25
C HIS A 158 27.66 5.78 -9.36
N ARG A 159 27.71 6.10 -8.06
CA ARG A 159 28.52 5.41 -7.07
C ARG A 159 27.82 5.24 -5.74
N HIS A 160 28.26 4.28 -4.98
CA HIS A 160 27.85 4.11 -3.59
C HIS A 160 28.36 5.26 -2.69
N LEU A 161 27.64 5.49 -1.56
CA LEU A 161 28.13 6.33 -0.49
C LEU A 161 29.29 5.66 0.23
N THR A 162 30.24 6.47 0.69
CA THR A 162 31.35 6.04 1.53
C THR A 162 31.17 6.50 2.97
N ARG A 163 31.96 5.94 3.91
CA ARG A 163 32.00 6.45 5.28
C ARG A 163 32.36 7.93 5.35
N HIS A 164 33.25 8.39 4.45
CA HIS A 164 33.71 9.78 4.38
C HIS A 164 32.62 10.73 3.88
N ASP A 165 31.78 10.29 2.93
CA ASP A 165 30.59 11.04 2.53
C ASP A 165 29.67 11.28 3.74
N LEU A 166 29.44 10.23 4.54
CA LEU A 166 28.56 10.31 5.70
C LEU A 166 29.22 10.99 6.92
N ASP A 167 30.54 10.97 7.06
CA ASP A 167 31.28 11.79 8.03
C ASP A 167 31.07 13.29 7.76
N ALA A 168 30.86 13.68 6.47
CA ALA A 168 30.51 15.05 6.13
C ALA A 168 29.09 15.46 6.59
N VAL A 169 28.21 14.50 6.87
CA VAL A 169 26.91 14.77 7.51
C VAL A 169 27.08 14.99 9.00
N SER A 170 27.82 14.11 9.70
CA SER A 170 28.15 14.27 11.11
C SER A 170 29.37 13.41 11.50
N GLN A 171 30.31 14.01 12.23
CA GLN A 171 31.42 13.31 12.88
C GLN A 171 31.14 13.04 14.36
N GLU A 172 30.12 13.69 14.95
CA GLU A 172 29.78 13.60 16.37
C GLU A 172 28.68 12.59 16.66
N ARG A 173 27.90 12.26 15.64
CA ARG A 173 26.78 11.29 15.74
C ARG A 173 26.94 10.17 14.72
N PRO A 174 26.57 8.93 15.08
CA PRO A 174 26.54 7.83 14.11
C PRO A 174 25.49 8.12 13.03
N VAL A 175 25.86 7.92 11.77
CA VAL A 175 25.01 8.09 10.60
C VAL A 175 24.81 6.73 9.95
N PHE A 176 23.58 6.40 9.58
CA PHE A 176 23.25 5.20 8.84
C PHE A 176 22.25 5.54 7.71
N VAL A 177 22.49 5.00 6.52
CA VAL A 177 21.59 5.15 5.37
C VAL A 177 21.25 3.79 4.82
N SER A 178 19.95 3.48 4.68
CA SER A 178 19.51 2.28 3.98
C SER A 178 19.39 2.56 2.48
N HIS A 179 19.85 1.62 1.67
CA HIS A 179 19.65 1.65 0.22
C HIS A 179 18.17 1.39 -0.11
N ILE A 180 17.71 1.89 -1.26
CA ILE A 180 16.31 1.77 -1.71
C ILE A 180 15.83 0.31 -1.82
N THR A 181 16.74 -0.61 -2.10
CA THR A 181 16.43 -2.05 -2.19
C THR A 181 16.27 -2.72 -0.83
N SER A 182 16.66 -2.04 0.28
CA SER A 182 16.72 -2.62 1.62
C SER A 182 17.61 -3.87 1.75
N HIS A 183 18.53 -4.07 0.82
CA HIS A 183 19.54 -5.14 0.82
C HIS A 183 20.97 -4.62 1.06
N MET A 184 21.12 -3.29 1.11
CA MET A 184 22.39 -2.61 1.35
C MET A 184 22.21 -1.45 2.30
N GLY A 185 23.29 -1.08 2.98
CA GLY A 185 23.31 0.08 3.85
C GLY A 185 24.70 0.68 3.99
N TYR A 186 24.73 1.92 4.43
CA TYR A 186 25.95 2.72 4.53
C TYR A 186 26.03 3.30 5.93
N ALA A 187 27.23 3.32 6.49
CA ALA A 187 27.48 3.92 7.80
C ALA A 187 28.70 4.85 7.73
N ASN A 188 28.66 5.94 8.52
CA ASN A 188 29.82 6.76 8.74
C ASN A 188 30.84 6.07 9.66
N THR A 189 32.02 6.65 9.83
CA THR A 189 33.10 6.08 10.65
C THR A 189 32.62 5.76 12.08
N LEU A 190 31.90 6.66 12.72
CA LEU A 190 31.35 6.45 14.07
C LEU A 190 30.25 5.38 14.10
N GLY A 191 29.42 5.34 13.06
CA GLY A 191 28.38 4.31 12.89
C GLY A 191 28.99 2.91 12.77
N LEU A 192 29.99 2.73 11.90
CA LEU A 192 30.73 1.47 11.78
C LEU A 192 31.30 1.00 13.13
N ALA A 193 31.95 1.91 13.87
CA ALA A 193 32.50 1.60 15.19
C ALA A 193 31.41 1.14 16.19
N LYS A 194 30.26 1.85 16.24
CA LYS A 194 29.14 1.49 17.12
C LYS A 194 28.49 0.16 16.74
N LEU A 195 28.45 -0.17 15.44
CA LEU A 195 27.93 -1.43 14.93
C LEU A 195 28.90 -2.61 15.15
N GLY A 196 30.16 -2.31 15.51
CA GLY A 196 31.23 -3.30 15.67
C GLY A 196 31.69 -3.85 14.32
N VAL A 197 31.65 -3.03 13.26
CA VAL A 197 32.11 -3.39 11.91
C VAL A 197 33.57 -2.99 11.78
N THR A 198 34.45 -4.00 11.73
CA THR A 198 35.90 -3.87 11.56
C THR A 198 36.31 -4.52 10.24
N ALA A 199 37.59 -4.44 9.87
CA ALA A 199 38.11 -5.13 8.67
C ALA A 199 37.90 -6.66 8.76
N ASP A 200 37.89 -7.23 9.94
CA ASP A 200 37.69 -8.67 10.18
C ASP A 200 36.20 -9.05 10.34
N PHE A 201 35.28 -8.10 10.22
CA PHE A 201 33.85 -8.38 10.33
C PHE A 201 33.38 -9.26 9.18
N SER A 202 32.93 -10.46 9.48
CA SER A 202 32.48 -11.46 8.52
C SER A 202 31.13 -12.03 8.91
N VAL A 203 30.28 -12.24 7.91
CA VAL A 203 28.98 -12.92 8.00
C VAL A 203 28.80 -13.74 6.76
N GLU A 204 28.41 -15.01 6.91
CA GLU A 204 28.11 -15.89 5.77
C GLU A 204 27.00 -15.26 4.90
N GLY A 205 27.23 -15.20 3.57
CA GLY A 205 26.32 -14.57 2.64
C GLY A 205 26.23 -13.04 2.76
N GLY A 206 27.16 -12.39 3.47
CA GLY A 206 27.25 -10.94 3.60
C GLY A 206 28.59 -10.38 3.15
N MET A 207 28.63 -9.11 2.76
CA MET A 207 29.84 -8.42 2.31
C MET A 207 30.00 -7.09 3.05
N VAL A 208 31.22 -6.82 3.51
CA VAL A 208 31.73 -5.51 3.93
C VAL A 208 32.72 -5.03 2.87
N VAL A 209 32.44 -3.88 2.27
CA VAL A 209 33.36 -3.30 1.27
C VAL A 209 34.49 -2.60 2.03
N LEU A 210 35.73 -2.94 1.69
CA LEU A 210 36.92 -2.32 2.25
C LEU A 210 37.46 -1.25 1.31
N GLY A 211 37.97 -0.16 1.85
CA GLY A 211 38.66 0.88 1.14
C GLY A 211 40.13 0.53 0.85
N ASP A 212 40.83 1.39 0.15
CA ASP A 212 42.25 1.22 -0.18
C ASP A 212 43.14 1.20 1.08
N ASP A 213 42.66 1.75 2.19
CA ASP A 213 43.30 1.71 3.51
C ASP A 213 43.08 0.39 4.28
N GLY A 214 42.38 -0.56 3.68
CA GLY A 214 42.02 -1.84 4.29
C GLY A 214 40.92 -1.74 5.38
N MET A 215 40.35 -0.57 5.60
CA MET A 215 39.26 -0.35 6.56
C MET A 215 37.89 -0.40 5.88
N PRO A 216 36.81 -0.73 6.61
CA PRO A 216 35.46 -0.70 6.07
C PRO A 216 35.13 0.66 5.42
N GLU A 217 34.77 0.66 4.12
CA GLU A 217 34.48 1.87 3.33
C GLU A 217 33.12 2.50 3.69
N GLY A 218 32.28 1.78 4.39
CA GLY A 218 30.96 2.22 4.80
C GLY A 218 29.82 1.35 4.27
N LEU A 219 30.01 0.74 3.10
CA LEU A 219 29.02 -0.09 2.43
C LEU A 219 28.98 -1.51 2.99
N LEU A 220 27.77 -1.93 3.36
CA LEU A 220 27.42 -3.27 3.86
C LEU A 220 26.36 -3.86 2.95
N LYS A 221 26.52 -5.12 2.53
CA LYS A 221 25.59 -5.80 1.61
C LYS A 221 25.07 -7.09 2.22
N GLU A 222 23.83 -7.45 1.88
CA GLU A 222 23.12 -8.69 2.20
C GLU A 222 23.17 -9.01 3.71
N ASN A 223 23.55 -10.22 4.09
CA ASN A 223 23.59 -10.63 5.51
C ASN A 223 24.46 -9.74 6.40
N ALA A 224 25.47 -9.05 5.87
CA ALA A 224 26.19 -8.05 6.63
C ALA A 224 25.33 -6.83 6.95
N TYR A 225 24.55 -6.34 5.96
CA TYR A 225 23.56 -5.29 6.17
C TYR A 225 22.48 -5.73 7.16
N PHE A 226 21.84 -6.89 6.97
CA PHE A 226 20.76 -7.35 7.84
C PHE A 226 21.21 -7.51 9.29
N LYS A 227 22.41 -8.04 9.52
CA LYS A 227 22.97 -8.20 10.86
C LYS A 227 23.23 -6.88 11.58
N VAL A 228 23.71 -5.86 10.86
CA VAL A 228 23.94 -4.55 11.47
C VAL A 228 22.66 -3.74 11.57
N PHE A 229 21.74 -3.85 10.60
CA PHE A 229 20.44 -3.18 10.64
C PHE A 229 19.64 -3.55 11.90
N GLN A 230 19.74 -4.80 12.36
CA GLN A 230 19.15 -5.22 13.63
C GLN A 230 19.73 -4.52 14.86
N LYS A 231 20.92 -3.91 14.77
CA LYS A 231 21.53 -3.14 15.86
C LYS A 231 21.16 -1.66 15.83
N ILE A 232 20.59 -1.17 14.71
CA ILE A 232 20.08 0.21 14.64
C ILE A 232 18.91 0.33 15.63
N PRO A 233 18.90 1.35 16.49
CA PRO A 233 17.86 1.50 17.48
C PRO A 233 16.47 1.59 16.83
N ALA A 234 15.57 0.70 17.23
CA ALA A 234 14.17 0.77 16.83
C ALA A 234 13.51 2.03 17.43
N CYS A 235 12.43 2.47 16.81
CA CYS A 235 11.60 3.52 17.38
C CYS A 235 11.10 3.10 18.77
N PRO A 236 11.20 3.96 19.80
CA PRO A 236 10.68 3.68 21.13
C PRO A 236 9.20 3.26 21.06
N PRO A 237 8.81 2.15 21.72
CA PRO A 237 7.44 1.59 21.61
C PRO A 237 6.34 2.58 21.97
N GLU A 238 6.61 3.50 22.89
CA GLU A 238 5.67 4.55 23.31
C GLU A 238 5.38 5.59 22.22
N LYS A 239 6.31 5.80 21.27
CA LYS A 239 6.17 6.73 20.14
C LYS A 239 5.52 6.08 18.90
N LEU A 240 5.49 4.74 18.84
CA LEU A 240 4.96 4.02 17.68
C LEU A 240 3.48 4.35 17.36
N PRO A 241 2.56 4.44 18.36
CA PRO A 241 1.16 4.75 18.05
C PRO A 241 1.01 6.09 17.31
N GLU A 242 1.66 7.14 17.78
CA GLU A 242 1.63 8.47 17.14
C GLU A 242 2.22 8.44 15.72
N LYS A 243 3.35 7.76 15.53
CA LYS A 243 3.97 7.63 14.21
C LYS A 243 3.08 6.84 13.22
N ILE A 244 2.43 5.78 13.69
CA ILE A 244 1.48 5.02 12.87
C ILE A 244 0.26 5.88 12.50
N GLU A 245 -0.27 6.69 13.41
CA GLU A 245 -1.36 7.64 13.09
C GLU A 245 -0.96 8.64 12.01
N TYR A 246 0.25 9.21 12.10
CA TYR A 246 0.76 10.11 11.05
C TYR A 246 0.93 9.40 9.70
N ALA A 247 1.40 8.15 9.70
CA ALA A 247 1.49 7.36 8.48
C ALA A 247 0.09 7.09 7.89
N ILE A 248 -0.89 6.71 8.72
CA ILE A 248 -2.29 6.55 8.30
C ILE A 248 -2.85 7.86 7.73
N ALA A 249 -2.52 9.03 8.31
CA ALA A 249 -2.97 10.31 7.79
C ALA A 249 -2.39 10.61 6.39
N ASP A 250 -1.15 10.20 6.10
CA ASP A 250 -0.58 10.32 4.76
C ASP A 250 -1.31 9.38 3.76
N TYR A 251 -1.66 8.17 4.18
CA TYR A 251 -2.49 7.26 3.38
C TYR A 251 -3.88 7.85 3.12
N ASN A 252 -4.53 8.43 4.14
CA ASN A 252 -5.81 9.10 3.95
C ASN A 252 -5.69 10.28 2.98
N ARG A 253 -4.58 11.05 3.01
CA ARG A 253 -4.33 12.15 2.04
C ARG A 253 -4.26 11.64 0.60
N ALA A 254 -3.77 10.42 0.39
CA ALA A 254 -3.70 9.76 -0.91
C ALA A 254 -4.98 8.99 -1.30
N GLY A 255 -6.05 9.06 -0.49
CA GLY A 255 -7.34 8.43 -0.78
C GLY A 255 -7.50 7.01 -0.25
N PHE A 256 -6.50 6.48 0.46
CA PHE A 256 -6.58 5.14 1.01
C PHE A 256 -7.41 5.09 2.29
N THR A 257 -8.32 4.13 2.36
CA THR A 257 -9.14 3.80 3.54
C THR A 257 -8.76 2.44 4.12
N MET A 258 -7.95 1.66 3.39
CA MET A 258 -7.41 0.39 3.85
C MET A 258 -5.98 0.20 3.33
N PHE A 259 -5.14 -0.43 4.14
CA PHE A 259 -3.77 -0.81 3.80
C PHE A 259 -3.46 -2.24 4.28
N GLN A 260 -2.51 -2.89 3.62
CA GLN A 260 -1.91 -4.13 4.10
C GLN A 260 -0.47 -3.82 4.55
N ASP A 261 -0.14 -4.11 5.82
CA ASP A 261 1.22 -3.97 6.36
C ASP A 261 1.95 -5.30 6.25
N GLY A 262 2.80 -5.41 5.27
CA GLY A 262 3.41 -6.65 4.81
C GLY A 262 4.72 -6.99 5.51
N GLY A 263 4.67 -7.58 6.69
CA GLY A 263 5.85 -8.14 7.31
C GLY A 263 6.13 -7.67 8.73
N ILE A 264 5.13 -7.75 9.59
CA ILE A 264 5.34 -7.59 11.04
C ILE A 264 6.33 -8.65 11.52
N GLY A 265 7.49 -8.20 11.98
CA GLY A 265 8.64 -9.06 12.32
C GLY A 265 9.81 -8.99 11.33
N LEU A 266 9.65 -8.26 10.21
CA LEU A 266 10.77 -8.00 9.29
C LEU A 266 11.85 -7.12 9.93
N SER A 267 11.45 -6.12 10.72
CA SER A 267 12.32 -5.27 11.53
C SER A 267 12.20 -5.60 13.02
N ASN A 268 13.15 -5.09 13.82
CA ASN A 268 13.10 -5.21 15.27
C ASN A 268 11.83 -4.57 15.85
N GLY A 269 11.34 -5.14 16.96
CA GLY A 269 10.23 -4.55 17.69
C GLY A 269 8.83 -4.99 17.24
N ALA A 270 8.71 -6.15 16.56
CA ALA A 270 7.43 -6.71 16.10
C ALA A 270 6.31 -6.63 17.15
N HIS A 271 6.56 -7.09 18.38
CA HIS A 271 5.58 -7.01 19.46
C HIS A 271 5.24 -5.57 19.88
N GLY A 272 6.20 -4.63 19.75
CA GLY A 272 5.96 -3.20 19.96
C GLY A 272 5.00 -2.64 18.94
N ILE A 273 5.23 -2.95 17.66
CA ILE A 273 4.39 -2.56 16.53
C ILE A 273 2.97 -3.14 16.69
N LEU A 274 2.87 -4.43 17.00
CA LEU A 274 1.58 -5.10 17.21
C LEU A 274 0.81 -4.49 18.40
N ARG A 275 1.48 -4.19 19.51
CA ARG A 275 0.87 -3.48 20.65
C ARG A 275 0.39 -2.08 20.26
N ALA A 276 1.14 -1.36 19.42
CA ALA A 276 0.76 -0.03 18.95
C ALA A 276 -0.52 -0.08 18.11
N TYR A 277 -0.60 -0.99 17.13
CA TYR A 277 -1.82 -1.20 16.33
C TYR A 277 -3.01 -1.59 17.19
N ASN A 278 -2.85 -2.55 18.09
CA ASN A 278 -3.91 -2.98 19.00
C ASN A 278 -4.40 -1.85 19.92
N ARG A 279 -3.48 -1.00 20.39
CA ARG A 279 -3.83 0.19 21.18
C ARG A 279 -4.65 1.16 20.35
N LEU A 280 -4.19 1.54 19.15
CA LEU A 280 -4.90 2.45 18.25
C LEU A 280 -6.29 1.93 17.88
N ALA A 281 -6.41 0.63 17.61
CA ALA A 281 -7.69 0.00 17.30
C ALA A 281 -8.68 0.07 18.48
N ARG A 282 -8.22 -0.26 19.70
CA ARG A 282 -9.05 -0.17 20.92
C ARG A 282 -9.43 1.26 21.27
N GLU A 283 -8.52 2.21 21.09
CA GLU A 283 -8.76 3.65 21.32
C GLU A 283 -9.58 4.30 20.20
N LYS A 284 -9.96 3.55 19.14
CA LYS A 284 -10.69 4.03 17.94
C LYS A 284 -9.97 5.17 17.21
N ARG A 285 -8.64 5.12 17.20
CA ARG A 285 -7.76 6.12 16.59
C ARG A 285 -7.28 5.73 15.20
N MET A 286 -7.63 4.55 14.69
CA MET A 286 -7.35 4.17 13.32
C MET A 286 -8.35 4.84 12.37
N ASN A 287 -7.84 5.62 11.43
CA ASN A 287 -8.60 6.30 10.38
C ASN A 287 -8.52 5.57 9.02
N ALA A 288 -7.81 4.46 8.96
CA ALA A 288 -7.83 3.50 7.86
C ALA A 288 -7.80 2.08 8.43
N ARG A 289 -8.33 1.11 7.68
CA ARG A 289 -8.34 -0.30 8.09
C ARG A 289 -6.98 -0.92 7.80
N GLY A 290 -6.39 -1.56 8.81
CA GLY A 290 -5.13 -2.28 8.69
C GLY A 290 -5.34 -3.78 8.58
N TYR A 291 -4.68 -4.40 7.60
CA TYR A 291 -4.57 -5.85 7.45
C TYR A 291 -3.10 -6.23 7.58
N LEU A 292 -2.75 -6.95 8.64
CA LEU A 292 -1.35 -7.21 9.01
C LEU A 292 -0.92 -8.58 8.54
N HIS A 293 0.19 -8.64 7.79
CA HIS A 293 0.89 -9.88 7.52
C HIS A 293 2.07 -10.06 8.47
N PHE A 294 2.35 -11.27 8.87
CA PHE A 294 3.35 -11.61 9.87
C PHE A 294 4.49 -12.42 9.26
N MET A 295 5.72 -12.16 9.67
CA MET A 295 6.84 -13.04 9.35
C MET A 295 6.61 -14.43 9.96
N PRO A 296 7.19 -15.51 9.38
CA PRO A 296 6.92 -16.88 9.81
C PRO A 296 7.08 -17.13 11.32
N ASN A 297 8.13 -16.60 11.92
CA ASN A 297 8.39 -16.73 13.37
C ASN A 297 7.29 -16.09 14.23
N ILE A 298 6.76 -14.93 13.84
CA ILE A 298 5.66 -14.27 14.57
C ILE A 298 4.34 -15.01 14.33
N MET A 299 4.10 -15.51 13.10
CA MET A 299 2.91 -16.28 12.79
C MET A 299 2.89 -17.60 13.58
N ASP A 300 4.02 -18.31 13.69
CA ASP A 300 4.13 -19.52 14.48
C ASP A 300 3.79 -19.28 15.96
N GLU A 301 4.35 -18.22 16.55
CA GLU A 301 4.01 -17.80 17.92
C GLU A 301 2.50 -17.53 18.08
N MET A 302 1.90 -16.82 17.13
CA MET A 302 0.45 -16.53 17.17
C MET A 302 -0.42 -17.78 17.03
N LEU A 303 0.01 -18.74 16.24
CA LEU A 303 -0.68 -20.03 16.09
C LEU A 303 -0.56 -20.88 17.36
N GLU A 304 0.63 -20.95 17.96
CA GLU A 304 0.85 -21.66 19.22
C GLU A 304 0.02 -21.06 20.38
N LEU A 305 -0.10 -19.73 20.41
CA LEU A 305 -0.90 -19.01 21.40
C LEU A 305 -2.41 -18.99 21.08
N GLY A 306 -2.82 -19.46 19.90
CA GLY A 306 -4.21 -19.41 19.46
C GLY A 306 -4.76 -17.99 19.25
N THR A 307 -3.89 -17.01 18.98
CA THR A 307 -4.27 -15.59 18.88
C THR A 307 -4.46 -15.10 17.45
N TRP A 308 -3.99 -15.85 16.46
CA TRP A 308 -4.06 -15.41 15.04
C TRP A 308 -5.47 -15.10 14.55
N ASN A 309 -6.47 -15.93 14.86
CA ASN A 309 -7.84 -15.78 14.33
C ASN A 309 -8.78 -15.02 15.29
N MET A 310 -8.23 -14.26 16.23
CA MET A 310 -9.04 -13.46 17.13
C MET A 310 -9.52 -12.16 16.45
N PRO A 311 -10.81 -11.82 16.51
CA PRO A 311 -11.29 -10.55 16.00
C PRO A 311 -10.69 -9.40 16.84
N VAL A 312 -10.06 -8.43 16.17
CA VAL A 312 -9.48 -7.26 16.88
C VAL A 312 -10.46 -6.09 16.85
N SER A 313 -10.85 -5.63 15.67
CA SER A 313 -11.84 -4.58 15.47
C SER A 313 -12.24 -4.51 13.99
N ASP A 314 -13.22 -3.65 13.67
CA ASP A 314 -13.56 -3.31 12.28
C ASP A 314 -12.44 -2.54 11.55
N TYR A 315 -11.41 -2.11 12.27
CA TYR A 315 -10.29 -1.33 11.73
C TYR A 315 -8.93 -2.06 11.80
N LEU A 316 -8.89 -3.28 12.38
CA LEU A 316 -7.63 -4.03 12.45
C LEU A 316 -7.89 -5.51 12.30
N TYR A 317 -7.23 -6.11 11.31
CA TYR A 317 -7.34 -7.52 10.97
C TYR A 317 -5.95 -8.17 11.00
N TYR A 318 -5.88 -9.35 11.56
CA TYR A 318 -4.72 -10.21 11.46
C TYR A 318 -4.87 -11.04 10.20
N GLY A 319 -3.97 -10.79 9.25
CA GLY A 319 -3.94 -11.42 7.94
C GLY A 319 -3.25 -12.77 7.94
N GLY A 320 -2.36 -12.96 7.00
CA GLY A 320 -1.63 -14.19 6.81
C GLY A 320 -0.13 -14.07 7.12
N VAL A 321 0.61 -15.07 6.66
CA VAL A 321 2.06 -15.09 6.72
C VAL A 321 2.65 -14.38 5.50
N LYS A 322 3.73 -13.59 5.69
CA LYS A 322 4.55 -13.00 4.63
C LYS A 322 5.90 -13.68 4.55
N SER A 323 6.32 -14.02 3.32
CA SER A 323 7.67 -14.51 3.07
C SER A 323 8.21 -13.99 1.72
N PHE A 324 9.46 -14.32 1.41
CA PHE A 324 10.20 -13.84 0.25
C PHE A 324 10.82 -15.03 -0.50
N ALA A 325 10.61 -15.09 -1.81
CA ALA A 325 11.27 -16.06 -2.67
C ALA A 325 12.63 -15.53 -3.17
N ASP A 326 12.66 -14.25 -3.54
CA ASP A 326 13.83 -13.55 -4.07
C ASP A 326 13.89 -12.10 -3.57
N GLY A 327 14.80 -11.31 -4.14
CA GLY A 327 14.92 -9.88 -3.92
C GLY A 327 14.35 -9.06 -5.06
N SER A 328 15.08 -7.98 -5.49
CA SER A 328 14.61 -7.07 -6.54
C SER A 328 15.51 -7.10 -7.78
N ILE A 329 14.96 -6.73 -8.94
CA ILE A 329 15.74 -6.62 -10.19
C ILE A 329 16.81 -5.54 -10.04
N GLN A 330 16.50 -4.43 -9.37
CA GLN A 330 17.39 -3.29 -9.19
C GLN A 330 18.62 -3.61 -8.32
N SER A 331 18.52 -4.59 -7.42
CA SER A 331 19.64 -5.08 -6.61
C SER A 331 20.37 -6.28 -7.23
N LEU A 332 19.92 -6.76 -8.39
CA LEU A 332 20.37 -8.00 -9.04
C LEU A 332 20.10 -9.25 -8.20
N THR A 333 19.10 -9.22 -7.32
CA THR A 333 18.77 -10.34 -6.43
C THR A 333 17.42 -10.99 -6.76
N ALA A 334 16.67 -10.46 -7.75
CA ALA A 334 15.54 -11.19 -8.32
C ALA A 334 16.02 -12.41 -9.11
N VAL A 335 15.37 -13.57 -8.90
CA VAL A 335 15.78 -14.83 -9.56
C VAL A 335 15.12 -14.97 -10.92
N LEU A 336 15.92 -14.78 -11.97
CA LEU A 336 15.50 -14.79 -13.36
C LEU A 336 15.75 -16.14 -14.01
N GLY A 337 14.93 -16.51 -15.00
CA GLY A 337 15.14 -17.68 -15.86
C GLY A 337 16.29 -17.49 -16.87
N GLU A 338 16.57 -16.23 -17.22
CA GLU A 338 17.70 -15.84 -18.09
C GLU A 338 18.58 -14.81 -17.36
N PRO A 339 19.90 -14.80 -17.60
CA PRO A 339 20.82 -13.89 -16.92
C PRO A 339 20.46 -12.40 -17.07
N TYR A 340 20.90 -11.59 -16.13
CA TYR A 340 20.84 -10.13 -16.23
C TYR A 340 21.65 -9.63 -17.43
N ALA A 341 21.14 -8.64 -18.16
CA ALA A 341 21.81 -8.07 -19.31
C ALA A 341 23.20 -7.49 -18.96
N CYS A 342 23.33 -6.86 -17.79
CA CYS A 342 24.62 -6.33 -17.31
C CYS A 342 25.53 -7.39 -16.65
N LYS A 343 25.04 -8.63 -16.44
CA LYS A 343 25.82 -9.71 -15.79
C LYS A 343 25.44 -11.06 -16.41
N PRO A 344 26.03 -11.40 -17.60
CA PRO A 344 25.57 -12.53 -18.43
C PRO A 344 25.69 -13.92 -17.79
N ASP A 345 26.43 -14.06 -16.70
CA ASP A 345 26.62 -15.34 -15.99
C ASP A 345 25.83 -15.40 -14.66
N PHE A 346 24.87 -14.48 -14.45
CA PHE A 346 24.19 -14.35 -13.17
C PHE A 346 22.69 -14.16 -13.33
N CYS A 347 21.91 -15.00 -12.63
CA CYS A 347 20.45 -15.03 -12.69
C CYS A 347 19.76 -14.55 -11.39
N GLY A 348 20.51 -14.03 -10.42
CA GLY A 348 19.97 -13.59 -9.14
C GLY A 348 20.29 -14.54 -7.98
N ASP A 349 19.84 -14.17 -6.78
CA ASP A 349 20.09 -14.91 -5.54
C ASP A 349 18.79 -15.29 -4.85
N HIS A 350 18.67 -16.55 -4.47
CA HIS A 350 17.51 -17.06 -3.72
C HIS A 350 17.52 -16.54 -2.27
N VAL A 351 16.37 -16.07 -1.79
CA VAL A 351 16.14 -15.86 -0.34
C VAL A 351 15.80 -17.18 0.33
N LEU A 352 14.97 -18.00 -0.32
CA LEU A 352 14.61 -19.36 0.07
C LEU A 352 14.79 -20.32 -1.10
N THR A 353 15.16 -21.57 -0.82
CA THR A 353 15.21 -22.60 -1.86
C THR A 353 13.78 -22.97 -2.31
N PRO A 354 13.60 -23.57 -3.51
CA PRO A 354 12.30 -24.05 -3.97
C PRO A 354 11.60 -25.00 -2.99
N GLU A 355 12.37 -25.86 -2.31
CA GLU A 355 11.87 -26.81 -1.31
C GLU A 355 11.37 -26.07 -0.07
N GLN A 356 12.14 -25.09 0.43
CA GLN A 356 11.74 -24.25 1.58
C GLN A 356 10.48 -23.44 1.28
N ILE A 357 10.35 -22.91 0.06
CA ILE A 357 9.13 -22.20 -0.41
C ILE A 357 7.93 -23.15 -0.36
N ALA A 358 8.05 -24.35 -0.94
CA ALA A 358 6.97 -25.33 -0.99
C ALA A 358 6.56 -25.82 0.42
N GLU A 359 7.52 -26.07 1.31
CA GLU A 359 7.27 -26.45 2.69
C GLU A 359 6.55 -25.34 3.46
N LEU A 360 6.99 -24.07 3.32
CA LEU A 360 6.39 -22.93 4.00
C LEU A 360 4.95 -22.70 3.52
N ILE A 361 4.71 -22.70 2.21
CA ILE A 361 3.36 -22.56 1.65
C ILE A 361 2.46 -23.68 2.16
N ALA A 362 2.89 -24.95 2.06
CA ALA A 362 2.09 -26.10 2.51
C ALA A 362 1.80 -26.04 4.02
N LYS A 363 2.77 -25.63 4.83
CA LYS A 363 2.63 -25.48 6.29
C LYS A 363 1.44 -24.58 6.65
N TYR A 364 1.38 -23.39 6.09
CA TYR A 364 0.35 -22.41 6.45
C TYR A 364 -0.96 -22.62 5.69
N HIS A 365 -0.90 -22.93 4.41
CA HIS A 365 -2.08 -23.24 3.59
C HIS A 365 -2.90 -24.39 4.20
N CYS A 366 -2.28 -25.47 4.65
CA CYS A 366 -2.97 -26.59 5.28
C CYS A 366 -3.61 -26.23 6.63
N GLN A 367 -3.18 -25.18 7.29
CA GLN A 367 -3.81 -24.63 8.49
C GLN A 367 -4.90 -23.58 8.16
N GLY A 368 -5.06 -23.20 6.88
CA GLY A 368 -6.00 -22.17 6.44
C GLY A 368 -5.52 -20.75 6.71
N VAL A 369 -4.22 -20.59 6.95
CA VAL A 369 -3.57 -19.28 7.08
C VAL A 369 -3.25 -18.75 5.68
N PRO A 370 -3.73 -17.55 5.28
CA PRO A 370 -3.36 -16.96 4.00
C PRO A 370 -1.86 -16.77 3.88
N VAL A 371 -1.34 -16.99 2.68
CA VAL A 371 0.10 -16.89 2.39
C VAL A 371 0.32 -15.75 1.39
N ALA A 372 1.19 -14.80 1.75
CA ALA A 372 1.63 -13.71 0.91
C ALA A 372 3.12 -13.87 0.58
N PHE A 373 3.46 -14.13 -0.69
CA PHE A 373 4.83 -14.35 -1.12
C PHE A 373 5.33 -13.21 -2.00
N HIS A 374 6.47 -12.61 -1.63
CA HIS A 374 7.22 -11.70 -2.49
C HIS A 374 7.96 -12.52 -3.57
N ALA A 375 7.75 -12.21 -4.84
CA ALA A 375 8.49 -12.79 -5.96
C ALA A 375 8.50 -11.84 -7.16
N ASN A 376 9.69 -11.45 -7.60
CA ASN A 376 9.92 -10.54 -8.73
C ASN A 376 10.36 -11.25 -10.00
N GLY A 377 11.36 -12.11 -9.91
CA GLY A 377 11.90 -12.85 -11.07
C GLY A 377 10.98 -13.97 -11.52
N ASP A 378 10.95 -14.23 -12.81
CA ASP A 378 10.13 -15.28 -13.42
C ASP A 378 10.44 -16.69 -12.87
N ALA A 379 11.72 -16.99 -12.56
CA ALA A 379 12.10 -18.25 -11.95
C ALA A 379 11.64 -18.33 -10.47
N ALA A 380 11.76 -17.23 -9.70
CA ALA A 380 11.22 -17.21 -8.32
C ALA A 380 9.69 -17.35 -8.30
N ILE A 381 9.01 -16.70 -9.24
CA ILE A 381 7.54 -16.85 -9.40
C ILE A 381 7.18 -18.31 -9.66
N GLU A 382 7.96 -19.02 -10.52
CA GLU A 382 7.71 -20.43 -10.80
C GLU A 382 7.82 -21.31 -9.54
N PHE A 383 8.77 -21.03 -8.65
CA PHE A 383 8.90 -21.78 -7.39
C PHE A 383 7.66 -21.57 -6.50
N VAL A 384 7.16 -20.34 -6.42
CA VAL A 384 5.93 -20.02 -5.66
C VAL A 384 4.71 -20.68 -6.27
N VAL A 385 4.56 -20.68 -7.61
CA VAL A 385 3.49 -21.36 -8.34
C VAL A 385 3.46 -22.85 -7.98
N ARG A 386 4.61 -23.54 -8.11
CA ARG A 386 4.75 -24.95 -7.77
C ARG A 386 4.44 -25.22 -6.29
N GLY A 387 4.87 -24.33 -5.41
CA GLY A 387 4.56 -24.41 -3.98
C GLY A 387 3.06 -24.40 -3.70
N PHE A 388 2.29 -23.52 -4.33
CA PHE A 388 0.83 -23.48 -4.20
C PHE A 388 0.14 -24.69 -4.85
N GLU A 389 0.59 -25.14 -6.01
CA GLU A 389 0.08 -26.36 -6.64
C GLU A 389 0.30 -27.59 -5.76
N GLU A 390 1.45 -27.70 -5.12
CA GLU A 390 1.75 -28.78 -4.17
C GLU A 390 0.91 -28.68 -2.90
N ALA A 391 0.74 -27.48 -2.36
CA ALA A 391 -0.09 -27.25 -1.18
C ALA A 391 -1.55 -27.63 -1.45
N LEU A 392 -2.10 -27.29 -2.63
CA LEU A 392 -3.44 -27.69 -3.05
C LEU A 392 -3.57 -29.21 -3.23
N ARG A 393 -2.53 -29.90 -3.70
CA ARG A 393 -2.56 -31.38 -3.76
C ARG A 393 -2.57 -32.02 -2.38
N LYS A 394 -1.87 -31.44 -1.41
CA LYS A 394 -1.84 -31.90 -0.01
C LYS A 394 -3.13 -31.56 0.74
N CYS A 395 -3.62 -30.35 0.56
CA CYS A 395 -4.80 -29.82 1.24
C CYS A 395 -5.71 -29.14 0.19
N PRO A 396 -6.66 -29.88 -0.43
CA PRO A 396 -7.40 -29.46 -1.61
C PRO A 396 -8.51 -28.43 -1.27
N ARG A 397 -8.11 -27.26 -0.79
CA ARG A 397 -8.96 -26.08 -0.54
C ARG A 397 -8.23 -24.82 -0.92
N LYS A 398 -8.94 -23.84 -1.50
CA LYS A 398 -8.41 -22.49 -1.70
C LYS A 398 -8.48 -21.72 -0.39
N VAL A 399 -7.44 -20.97 -0.06
CA VAL A 399 -7.41 -20.11 1.11
C VAL A 399 -7.62 -18.67 0.63
N PRO A 400 -8.76 -18.05 0.96
CA PRO A 400 -8.99 -16.66 0.58
C PRO A 400 -7.93 -15.73 1.19
N GLY A 401 -7.37 -14.85 0.37
CA GLY A 401 -6.26 -13.96 0.77
C GLY A 401 -4.87 -14.51 0.44
N ASP A 402 -4.76 -15.73 -0.11
CA ASP A 402 -3.49 -16.16 -0.73
C ASP A 402 -3.12 -15.20 -1.85
N MET A 403 -1.90 -14.68 -1.83
CA MET A 403 -1.42 -13.69 -2.78
C MET A 403 0.06 -13.83 -3.11
N ILE A 404 0.43 -13.35 -4.30
CA ILE A 404 1.81 -13.18 -4.71
C ILE A 404 2.05 -11.69 -4.98
N ILE A 405 3.17 -11.17 -4.47
CA ILE A 405 3.47 -9.74 -4.41
C ILE A 405 4.53 -9.41 -5.44
N HIS A 406 4.37 -8.29 -6.10
CA HIS A 406 5.12 -7.73 -7.23
C HIS A 406 4.86 -8.49 -8.53
N VAL A 407 5.13 -9.78 -8.60
CA VAL A 407 4.88 -10.63 -9.79
C VAL A 407 5.45 -10.00 -11.07
N GLN A 408 6.57 -9.29 -10.89
CA GLN A 408 7.06 -8.29 -11.84
C GLN A 408 7.36 -8.90 -13.21
N MET A 409 7.93 -10.12 -13.26
CA MET A 409 8.34 -10.82 -14.49
C MET A 409 7.44 -12.00 -14.86
N ALA A 410 6.22 -12.10 -14.30
CA ALA A 410 5.36 -13.26 -14.52
C ALA A 410 5.04 -13.51 -16.00
N THR A 411 5.02 -14.77 -16.39
CA THR A 411 4.48 -15.22 -17.67
C THR A 411 2.96 -15.39 -17.62
N ASP A 412 2.30 -15.36 -18.77
CA ASP A 412 0.84 -15.59 -18.87
C ASP A 412 0.47 -16.98 -18.32
N GLU A 413 1.34 -17.99 -18.57
CA GLU A 413 1.15 -19.36 -18.02
C GLU A 413 1.19 -19.34 -16.48
N GLN A 414 2.18 -18.69 -15.88
CA GLN A 414 2.31 -18.59 -14.42
C GLN A 414 1.11 -17.87 -13.80
N LEU A 415 0.65 -16.78 -14.40
CA LEU A 415 -0.54 -16.04 -13.95
C LEU A 415 -1.79 -16.93 -14.01
N SER A 416 -1.97 -17.71 -15.08
CA SER A 416 -3.09 -18.65 -15.22
C SER A 416 -3.06 -19.74 -14.15
N ARG A 417 -1.89 -20.31 -13.86
CA ARG A 417 -1.71 -21.35 -12.83
C ARG A 417 -1.94 -20.80 -11.41
N LEU A 418 -1.45 -19.60 -11.11
CA LEU A 418 -1.74 -18.90 -9.84
C LEU A 418 -3.23 -18.68 -9.65
N HIS A 419 -3.91 -18.21 -10.70
CA HIS A 419 -5.36 -18.01 -10.66
C HIS A 419 -6.12 -19.34 -10.44
N ALA A 420 -5.69 -20.41 -11.09
CA ALA A 420 -6.26 -21.76 -10.88
C ALA A 420 -6.09 -22.21 -9.41
N CYS A 421 -4.97 -21.86 -8.78
CA CYS A 421 -4.73 -22.08 -7.35
C CYS A 421 -5.57 -21.18 -6.43
N GLY A 422 -6.18 -20.11 -6.94
CA GLY A 422 -6.93 -19.14 -6.14
C GLY A 422 -6.04 -18.05 -5.52
N VAL A 423 -4.82 -17.92 -6.01
CA VAL A 423 -3.84 -16.91 -5.59
C VAL A 423 -4.07 -15.61 -6.35
N THR A 424 -4.13 -14.49 -5.67
CA THR A 424 -4.34 -13.17 -6.27
C THR A 424 -2.98 -12.47 -6.47
N PRO A 425 -2.60 -12.10 -7.70
CA PRO A 425 -1.40 -11.29 -7.93
C PRO A 425 -1.64 -9.84 -7.54
N THR A 426 -0.59 -9.16 -7.07
CA THR A 426 -0.60 -7.71 -6.84
C THR A 426 0.67 -7.08 -7.39
N PHE A 427 0.52 -5.97 -8.14
CA PHE A 427 1.61 -5.35 -8.90
C PHE A 427 2.03 -4.00 -8.33
N PHE A 428 3.34 -3.74 -8.37
CA PHE A 428 3.92 -2.44 -8.10
C PHE A 428 4.27 -1.73 -9.42
N VAL A 429 3.27 -1.27 -10.13
CA VAL A 429 3.43 -0.68 -11.48
C VAL A 429 4.38 0.52 -11.56
N ARG A 430 4.74 1.11 -10.39
CA ARG A 430 5.76 2.15 -10.31
C ARG A 430 7.16 1.68 -10.75
N HIS A 431 7.40 0.36 -10.82
CA HIS A 431 8.60 -0.20 -11.45
C HIS A 431 8.79 0.32 -12.88
N VAL A 432 7.70 0.37 -13.66
CA VAL A 432 7.71 0.90 -15.03
C VAL A 432 8.08 2.38 -15.06
N ASN A 433 7.45 3.18 -14.19
CA ASN A 433 7.66 4.62 -14.19
C ASN A 433 9.06 5.02 -13.70
N VAL A 434 9.49 4.49 -12.54
CA VAL A 434 10.70 4.94 -11.84
C VAL A 434 11.96 4.27 -12.37
N TRP A 435 11.90 2.96 -12.63
CA TRP A 435 13.07 2.17 -13.03
C TRP A 435 13.01 1.66 -14.47
N GLY A 436 11.97 1.99 -15.25
CA GLY A 436 11.75 1.45 -16.59
C GLY A 436 12.95 1.63 -17.51
N GLU A 437 13.57 2.83 -17.54
CA GLU A 437 14.77 3.07 -18.36
C GLU A 437 15.94 2.18 -17.95
N ARG A 438 16.14 1.97 -16.64
CA ARG A 438 17.23 1.11 -16.14
C ARG A 438 16.94 -0.37 -16.39
N HIS A 439 15.65 -0.77 -16.30
CA HIS A 439 15.26 -2.13 -16.67
C HIS A 439 15.59 -2.42 -18.14
N VAL A 440 15.32 -1.47 -19.04
CA VAL A 440 15.66 -1.60 -20.47
C VAL A 440 17.16 -1.58 -20.69
N ASN A 441 17.84 -0.56 -20.18
CA ASN A 441 19.20 -0.25 -20.60
C ASN A 441 20.28 -1.03 -19.81
N LEU A 442 19.95 -1.52 -18.60
CA LEU A 442 20.93 -2.12 -17.69
C LEU A 442 20.57 -3.56 -17.31
N PHE A 443 19.33 -3.83 -16.85
CA PHE A 443 19.05 -5.08 -16.16
C PHE A 443 18.49 -6.18 -17.06
N LEU A 444 17.54 -5.87 -17.98
CA LEU A 444 16.74 -6.87 -18.69
C LEU A 444 16.85 -6.81 -20.21
N GLY A 445 17.15 -5.62 -20.79
CA GLY A 445 16.97 -5.36 -22.22
C GLY A 445 15.52 -5.03 -22.57
N GLU A 446 15.28 -4.59 -23.81
CA GLU A 446 13.99 -4.07 -24.29
C GLU A 446 12.86 -5.10 -24.18
N GLU A 447 13.07 -6.31 -24.68
CA GLU A 447 12.04 -7.34 -24.80
C GLU A 447 11.51 -7.79 -23.43
N ARG A 448 12.41 -8.13 -22.50
CA ARG A 448 12.01 -8.57 -21.16
C ARG A 448 11.41 -7.42 -20.35
N ALA A 449 11.98 -6.21 -20.44
CA ALA A 449 11.45 -5.04 -19.75
C ALA A 449 10.05 -4.64 -20.23
N ALA A 450 9.69 -4.86 -21.50
CA ALA A 450 8.37 -4.58 -22.03
C ALA A 450 7.26 -5.41 -21.34
N ARG A 451 7.61 -6.56 -20.74
CA ARG A 451 6.66 -7.46 -20.07
C ARG A 451 6.49 -7.18 -18.58
N LEU A 452 7.26 -6.28 -17.99
CA LEU A 452 7.17 -5.96 -16.57
C LEU A 452 5.75 -5.62 -16.13
N ASP A 453 5.38 -6.06 -14.91
CA ASP A 453 4.07 -5.81 -14.30
C ASP A 453 2.92 -6.12 -15.28
N PRO A 454 2.64 -7.39 -15.62
CA PRO A 454 1.78 -7.81 -16.72
C PRO A 454 0.29 -7.63 -16.43
N CYS A 455 -0.13 -6.41 -16.07
CA CYS A 455 -1.52 -6.05 -15.78
C CYS A 455 -2.44 -6.29 -16.99
N GLY A 456 -1.98 -5.94 -18.21
CA GLY A 456 -2.75 -6.16 -19.43
C GLY A 456 -3.02 -7.64 -19.71
N SER A 457 -2.06 -8.52 -19.39
CA SER A 457 -2.24 -9.98 -19.45
C SER A 457 -3.33 -10.43 -18.48
N CYS A 458 -3.33 -9.94 -17.24
CA CYS A 458 -4.38 -10.27 -16.27
C CYS A 458 -5.76 -9.83 -16.76
N VAL A 459 -5.89 -8.62 -17.32
CA VAL A 459 -7.17 -8.12 -17.89
C VAL A 459 -7.65 -9.03 -19.02
N ARG A 460 -6.77 -9.37 -19.98
CA ARG A 460 -7.13 -10.25 -21.12
C ARG A 460 -7.57 -11.65 -20.68
N MET A 461 -6.99 -12.16 -19.60
CA MET A 461 -7.33 -13.48 -19.05
C MET A 461 -8.47 -13.45 -18.04
N GLY A 462 -9.01 -12.27 -17.70
CA GLY A 462 -10.05 -12.12 -16.66
C GLY A 462 -9.57 -12.45 -15.25
N ILE A 463 -8.26 -12.32 -14.98
CA ILE A 463 -7.65 -12.59 -13.68
C ILE A 463 -7.73 -11.31 -12.83
N PRO A 464 -8.42 -11.32 -11.67
CA PRO A 464 -8.42 -10.18 -10.77
C PRO A 464 -7.03 -9.99 -10.14
N PHE A 465 -6.61 -8.73 -10.03
CA PHE A 465 -5.31 -8.38 -9.43
C PHE A 465 -5.42 -7.09 -8.62
N GLY A 466 -4.54 -6.93 -7.63
CA GLY A 466 -4.37 -5.71 -6.88
C GLY A 466 -3.27 -4.81 -7.44
N LEU A 467 -3.31 -3.52 -7.08
CA LEU A 467 -2.18 -2.60 -7.20
C LEU A 467 -1.75 -2.17 -5.79
N HIS A 468 -0.46 -1.86 -5.63
CA HIS A 468 0.09 -1.41 -4.36
C HIS A 468 1.13 -0.30 -4.53
N VAL A 469 1.47 0.37 -3.42
CA VAL A 469 2.44 1.48 -3.42
C VAL A 469 3.80 1.10 -2.84
N ASP A 470 3.86 0.03 -2.06
CA ASP A 470 5.07 -0.50 -1.44
C ASP A 470 5.86 0.55 -0.64
N SER A 471 5.15 1.42 0.10
CA SER A 471 5.83 2.40 0.93
C SER A 471 6.63 1.72 2.05
N PRO A 472 7.84 2.18 2.40
CA PRO A 472 8.48 3.46 2.03
C PRO A 472 9.31 3.44 0.73
N VAL A 473 9.28 2.39 -0.09
CA VAL A 473 10.06 2.29 -1.35
C VAL A 473 9.69 3.43 -2.30
N GLN A 474 8.42 3.80 -2.35
CA GLN A 474 7.94 4.99 -3.06
C GLN A 474 6.96 5.78 -2.19
N PRO A 475 6.77 7.08 -2.47
CA PRO A 475 5.73 7.87 -1.83
C PRO A 475 4.34 7.29 -2.03
N VAL A 476 3.48 7.46 -1.02
CA VAL A 476 2.08 7.00 -1.04
C VAL A 476 1.28 7.83 -2.05
N ASP A 477 1.04 7.29 -3.25
CA ASP A 477 0.38 7.99 -4.35
C ASP A 477 -0.39 6.99 -5.25
N ALA A 478 -1.69 6.82 -4.98
CA ALA A 478 -2.57 5.97 -5.78
C ALA A 478 -2.79 6.53 -7.19
N ILE A 479 -2.96 7.85 -7.31
CA ILE A 479 -3.26 8.51 -8.59
C ILE A 479 -2.12 8.30 -9.59
N ARG A 480 -0.88 8.48 -9.15
CA ARG A 480 0.28 8.25 -10.00
C ARG A 480 0.46 6.78 -10.37
N SER A 481 0.10 5.86 -9.49
CA SER A 481 0.10 4.42 -9.80
C SER A 481 -0.99 4.08 -10.84
N ILE A 482 -2.19 4.63 -10.71
CA ILE A 482 -3.27 4.50 -11.70
C ILE A 482 -2.81 5.07 -13.05
N HIS A 483 -2.25 6.29 -13.06
CA HIS A 483 -1.69 6.90 -14.27
C HIS A 483 -0.63 6.00 -14.91
N THR A 484 0.27 5.42 -14.12
CA THR A 484 1.33 4.53 -14.62
C THR A 484 0.75 3.26 -15.23
N ALA A 485 -0.23 2.62 -14.59
CA ALA A 485 -0.89 1.41 -15.11
C ALA A 485 -1.60 1.66 -16.45
N VAL A 486 -2.21 2.84 -16.61
CA VAL A 486 -2.96 3.23 -17.82
C VAL A 486 -2.01 3.66 -18.93
N ASN A 487 -0.98 4.45 -18.66
CA ASN A 487 -0.14 5.07 -19.69
C ASN A 487 1.20 4.34 -19.91
N ARG A 488 1.73 3.67 -18.88
CA ARG A 488 3.02 2.97 -18.86
C ARG A 488 4.20 3.86 -19.30
N THR A 489 4.15 5.11 -18.85
CA THR A 489 5.16 6.12 -19.19
C THR A 489 6.27 6.13 -18.14
N THR A 490 7.52 6.01 -18.56
CA THR A 490 8.70 6.17 -17.71
C THR A 490 8.93 7.65 -17.37
N THR A 491 9.80 7.93 -16.40
CA THR A 491 10.21 9.31 -16.07
C THR A 491 10.91 10.02 -17.23
N ALA A 492 11.46 9.29 -18.20
CA ALA A 492 12.06 9.84 -19.43
C ALA A 492 11.04 10.00 -20.58
N GLY A 493 9.77 9.65 -20.36
CA GLY A 493 8.71 9.77 -21.37
C GLY A 493 8.59 8.58 -22.33
N ARG A 494 9.36 7.51 -22.15
CA ARG A 494 9.19 6.27 -22.91
C ARG A 494 7.89 5.58 -22.53
N ILE A 495 7.19 5.00 -23.51
CA ILE A 495 6.10 4.06 -23.26
C ILE A 495 6.70 2.64 -23.22
N LEU A 496 6.68 2.01 -22.04
CA LEU A 496 7.28 0.69 -21.84
C LEU A 496 6.20 -0.39 -21.80
N GLY A 497 6.24 -1.32 -22.75
CA GLY A 497 5.28 -2.43 -22.85
C GLY A 497 3.84 -1.97 -23.06
N PRO A 498 3.51 -1.31 -24.19
CA PRO A 498 2.16 -0.76 -24.43
C PRO A 498 1.04 -1.80 -24.37
N ASP A 499 1.34 -3.08 -24.65
CA ASP A 499 0.39 -4.20 -24.57
C ASP A 499 -0.03 -4.54 -23.14
N GLN A 500 0.69 -4.02 -22.15
CA GLN A 500 0.38 -4.18 -20.73
C GLN A 500 -0.36 -2.98 -20.13
N ARG A 501 -0.78 -2.00 -20.95
CA ARG A 501 -1.71 -0.94 -20.56
C ARG A 501 -3.05 -1.54 -20.17
N ILE A 502 -3.69 -0.92 -19.18
CA ILE A 502 -5.05 -1.27 -18.78
C ILE A 502 -5.97 -0.04 -18.86
N SER A 503 -7.27 -0.27 -18.86
CA SER A 503 -8.22 0.84 -18.83
C SER A 503 -8.21 1.56 -17.47
N PRO A 504 -8.62 2.84 -17.40
CA PRO A 504 -8.80 3.51 -16.11
C PRO A 504 -9.75 2.77 -15.17
N LEU A 505 -10.79 2.11 -15.70
CA LEU A 505 -11.71 1.31 -14.91
C LEU A 505 -11.02 0.08 -14.28
N ASP A 506 -10.18 -0.63 -15.03
CA ASP A 506 -9.43 -1.78 -14.51
C ASP A 506 -8.43 -1.33 -13.43
N ALA A 507 -7.78 -0.17 -13.62
CA ALA A 507 -6.89 0.40 -12.62
C ALA A 507 -7.63 0.81 -11.33
N LEU A 508 -8.85 1.38 -11.44
CA LEU A 508 -9.69 1.66 -10.28
C LEU A 508 -10.15 0.38 -9.58
N LYS A 509 -10.56 -0.66 -10.33
CA LYS A 509 -10.90 -1.98 -9.77
C LYS A 509 -9.70 -2.58 -9.02
N ALA A 510 -8.48 -2.40 -9.53
CA ALA A 510 -7.26 -2.92 -8.92
C ALA A 510 -6.86 -2.21 -7.61
N TYR A 511 -7.36 -0.98 -7.36
CA TYR A 511 -7.25 -0.27 -6.08
C TYR A 511 -8.51 -0.35 -5.20
N THR A 512 -9.55 -1.05 -5.62
CA THR A 512 -10.83 -1.16 -4.89
C THR A 512 -11.26 -2.62 -4.75
N VAL A 513 -12.24 -3.07 -5.55
CA VAL A 513 -12.86 -4.39 -5.44
C VAL A 513 -11.88 -5.55 -5.60
N ASN A 514 -10.88 -5.43 -6.48
CA ASN A 514 -9.88 -6.47 -6.66
C ASN A 514 -8.82 -6.47 -5.54
N ALA A 515 -8.36 -5.28 -5.10
CA ALA A 515 -7.46 -5.18 -3.94
C ALA A 515 -8.08 -5.75 -2.66
N ALA A 516 -9.41 -5.64 -2.50
CA ALA A 516 -10.14 -6.22 -1.38
C ALA A 516 -10.02 -7.75 -1.34
N LYS A 517 -9.88 -8.42 -2.49
CA LYS A 517 -9.67 -9.88 -2.58
C LYS A 517 -8.33 -10.31 -1.99
N CYS A 518 -7.28 -9.47 -2.12
CA CYS A 518 -5.96 -9.73 -1.53
C CYS A 518 -5.99 -9.86 0.00
N SER A 519 -7.05 -9.37 0.65
CA SER A 519 -7.26 -9.47 2.09
C SER A 519 -8.49 -10.31 2.47
N ALA A 520 -9.13 -10.98 1.50
CA ALA A 520 -10.40 -11.69 1.69
C ALA A 520 -11.51 -10.81 2.30
N ARG A 521 -11.52 -9.50 1.97
CA ARG A 521 -12.48 -8.50 2.48
C ARG A 521 -13.41 -7.94 1.41
N ASP A 522 -13.44 -8.51 0.24
CA ASP A 522 -14.28 -8.11 -0.91
C ASP A 522 -15.79 -8.19 -0.65
N HIS A 523 -16.20 -8.81 0.47
CA HIS A 523 -17.57 -8.80 0.97
C HIS A 523 -17.91 -7.59 1.88
N ALA A 524 -16.93 -6.71 2.18
CA ALA A 524 -17.08 -5.64 3.17
C ALA A 524 -16.48 -4.28 2.75
N VAL A 525 -15.49 -4.28 1.85
CA VAL A 525 -14.79 -3.08 1.37
C VAL A 525 -14.59 -3.12 -0.15
N GLY A 526 -14.23 -2.00 -0.74
CA GLY A 526 -13.88 -1.90 -2.17
C GLY A 526 -15.07 -1.70 -3.11
N THR A 527 -16.31 -1.68 -2.59
CA THR A 527 -17.55 -1.52 -3.36
C THR A 527 -18.51 -0.60 -2.62
N ILE A 528 -19.22 0.28 -3.32
CA ILE A 528 -20.30 1.08 -2.74
C ILE A 528 -21.61 0.32 -2.90
N ALA A 529 -21.92 -0.54 -1.93
CA ALA A 529 -23.13 -1.37 -1.92
C ALA A 529 -23.69 -1.51 -0.49
N PRO A 530 -24.99 -1.79 -0.32
CA PRO A 530 -25.57 -1.99 1.01
C PRO A 530 -24.86 -3.09 1.80
N GLY A 531 -24.57 -2.82 3.07
CA GLY A 531 -23.87 -3.72 4.00
C GLY A 531 -22.34 -3.54 4.03
N TYR A 532 -21.75 -2.90 3.02
CA TYR A 532 -20.32 -2.56 2.99
C TYR A 532 -20.01 -1.42 3.97
N TYR A 533 -18.74 -1.30 4.37
CA TYR A 533 -18.30 -0.14 5.14
C TYR A 533 -18.40 1.14 4.30
N ALA A 534 -18.72 2.24 4.96
CA ALA A 534 -18.83 3.56 4.35
C ALA A 534 -17.44 4.20 4.20
N ASP A 535 -16.63 3.61 3.34
CA ASP A 535 -15.26 4.00 3.03
C ASP A 535 -15.21 4.55 1.60
N PHE A 536 -14.88 5.85 1.46
CA PHE A 536 -14.96 6.53 0.16
C PHE A 536 -13.75 7.44 -0.07
N VAL A 537 -13.45 7.69 -1.35
CA VAL A 537 -12.55 8.74 -1.80
C VAL A 537 -13.28 9.64 -2.80
N GLN A 538 -13.15 10.96 -2.63
CA GLN A 538 -13.59 11.96 -3.59
C GLN A 538 -12.39 12.48 -4.37
N LEU A 539 -12.44 12.37 -5.69
CA LEU A 539 -11.43 12.93 -6.60
C LEU A 539 -11.96 14.21 -7.26
N SER A 540 -11.04 15.09 -7.66
CA SER A 540 -11.35 16.36 -8.35
C SER A 540 -11.94 16.20 -9.75
N GLY A 541 -11.87 14.99 -10.33
CA GLY A 541 -12.44 14.65 -11.62
C GLY A 541 -12.55 13.14 -11.79
N ASN A 542 -13.30 12.71 -12.80
CA ASN A 542 -13.55 11.30 -13.07
C ASN A 542 -12.42 10.71 -13.93
N PRO A 543 -11.63 9.74 -13.41
CA PRO A 543 -10.55 9.09 -14.17
C PRO A 543 -11.01 8.39 -15.44
N LEU A 544 -12.32 8.04 -15.55
CA LEU A 544 -12.88 7.39 -16.73
C LEU A 544 -13.14 8.35 -17.89
N THR A 545 -13.22 9.66 -17.62
CA THR A 545 -13.62 10.68 -18.61
C THR A 545 -12.54 11.70 -18.91
N VAL A 546 -11.55 11.88 -18.03
CA VAL A 546 -10.39 12.72 -18.34
C VAL A 546 -9.47 12.02 -19.35
N PRO A 547 -8.70 12.76 -20.17
CA PRO A 547 -7.67 12.17 -21.00
C PRO A 547 -6.72 11.31 -20.14
N PRO A 548 -6.33 10.11 -20.59
CA PRO A 548 -5.48 9.21 -19.80
C PRO A 548 -4.20 9.86 -19.27
N GLU A 549 -3.55 10.71 -20.06
CA GLU A 549 -2.36 11.47 -19.69
C GLU A 549 -2.63 12.53 -18.61
N SER A 550 -3.87 12.93 -18.42
CA SER A 550 -4.28 13.91 -17.41
C SER A 550 -4.65 13.27 -16.06
N ILE A 551 -4.68 11.94 -15.95
CA ILE A 551 -5.04 11.26 -14.71
C ILE A 551 -4.11 11.70 -13.56
N GLU A 552 -2.83 11.90 -13.81
CA GLU A 552 -1.86 12.33 -12.78
C GLU A 552 -2.13 13.73 -12.21
N THR A 553 -2.96 14.55 -12.88
CA THR A 553 -3.33 15.90 -12.41
C THR A 553 -4.52 15.89 -11.45
N LEU A 554 -5.20 14.76 -11.32
CA LEU A 554 -6.30 14.61 -10.38
C LEU A 554 -5.80 14.70 -8.94
N SER A 555 -6.66 15.22 -8.08
CA SER A 555 -6.37 15.38 -6.66
C SER A 555 -7.42 14.68 -5.80
N VAL A 556 -6.99 14.13 -4.68
CA VAL A 556 -7.91 13.65 -3.64
C VAL A 556 -8.47 14.87 -2.91
N LEU A 557 -9.79 15.06 -3.00
CA LEU A 557 -10.48 16.17 -2.32
C LEU A 557 -10.89 15.77 -0.91
N LYS A 558 -11.42 14.56 -0.74
CA LYS A 558 -11.79 14.02 0.58
C LYS A 558 -11.55 12.52 0.64
N THR A 559 -11.25 12.06 1.84
CA THR A 559 -11.26 10.63 2.19
C THR A 559 -12.20 10.44 3.37
N ILE A 560 -13.08 9.46 3.25
CA ILE A 560 -14.11 9.14 4.24
C ILE A 560 -13.89 7.68 4.67
N SER A 561 -13.71 7.44 5.95
CA SER A 561 -13.50 6.10 6.52
C SER A 561 -14.55 5.84 7.59
N GLY A 562 -15.33 4.77 7.44
CA GLY A 562 -16.46 4.46 8.30
C GLY A 562 -17.47 5.61 8.42
N GLY A 563 -17.72 6.32 7.32
CA GLY A 563 -18.64 7.46 7.26
C GLY A 563 -18.10 8.76 7.88
N ARG A 564 -16.84 8.80 8.35
CA ARG A 564 -16.20 10.00 8.92
C ARG A 564 -15.21 10.57 7.91
N ILE A 565 -15.26 11.89 7.70
CA ILE A 565 -14.23 12.58 6.91
C ILE A 565 -12.92 12.52 7.70
N VAL A 566 -11.92 11.80 7.16
CA VAL A 566 -10.59 11.62 7.76
C VAL A 566 -9.51 12.45 7.05
N TYR A 567 -9.80 12.91 5.85
CA TYR A 567 -9.00 13.88 5.11
C TYR A 567 -9.90 14.78 4.28
N GLU A 568 -9.57 16.07 4.23
CA GLU A 568 -10.19 17.06 3.36
C GLU A 568 -9.11 18.00 2.81
N TYR A 569 -9.10 18.16 1.49
CA TYR A 569 -8.18 19.07 0.83
C TYR A 569 -8.60 20.52 1.09
N TYR A 570 -7.70 21.29 1.66
CA TYR A 570 -7.83 22.73 1.79
C TYR A 570 -6.75 23.41 0.94
N ASP A 571 -7.17 24.32 0.06
CA ASP A 571 -6.22 25.15 -0.68
C ASP A 571 -5.39 25.98 0.32
N GLN A 572 -4.07 25.80 0.31
CA GLN A 572 -3.17 26.50 1.26
C GLN A 572 -3.24 28.02 1.11
N GLY A 573 -3.61 28.55 -0.08
CA GLY A 573 -3.88 29.98 -0.29
C GLY A 573 -5.04 30.49 0.56
N LEU A 574 -6.08 29.67 0.77
CA LEU A 574 -7.22 30.02 1.64
C LEU A 574 -6.85 29.95 3.13
N ARG A 575 -5.99 29.01 3.56
CA ARG A 575 -5.49 28.95 4.95
C ARG A 575 -4.75 30.23 5.36
N MET A 576 -3.97 30.80 4.45
CA MET A 576 -3.23 32.02 4.73
C MET A 576 -4.17 33.23 4.89
N ILE A 577 -5.28 33.25 4.12
CA ILE A 577 -6.32 34.28 4.22
C ILE A 577 -7.12 34.11 5.52
N ASP A 578 -7.51 32.89 5.91
CA ASP A 578 -8.23 32.61 7.16
C ASP A 578 -7.37 32.97 8.39
N HIS A 579 -6.06 32.71 8.33
CA HIS A 579 -5.13 33.03 9.41
C HIS A 579 -4.86 34.55 9.51
N LEU A 580 -4.82 35.24 8.37
CA LEU A 580 -4.62 36.69 8.31
C LEU A 580 -5.89 37.49 8.74
N LEU A 581 -7.08 36.89 8.49
CA LEU A 581 -8.35 37.53 8.84
C LEU A 581 -8.83 37.21 10.26
N GLY A 582 -8.12 36.36 11.03
CA GLY A 582 -8.48 36.00 12.41
C GLY A 582 -9.85 35.36 12.58
N CYS A 583 -10.38 34.74 11.52
CA CYS A 583 -11.77 34.30 11.44
C CYS A 583 -11.96 32.88 11.95
N GLN A 584 -12.90 32.71 12.86
CA GLN A 584 -13.44 31.42 13.28
C GLN A 584 -14.26 30.76 12.12
N PRO A 585 -14.54 29.44 12.13
CA PRO A 585 -15.09 28.65 11.00
C PRO A 585 -16.38 29.14 10.34
N PHE A 586 -16.99 30.18 10.83
CA PHE A 586 -18.25 30.74 10.31
C PHE A 586 -18.07 31.47 8.96
N THR A 587 -16.87 32.00 8.68
CA THR A 587 -16.57 32.72 7.44
C THR A 587 -16.21 31.81 6.28
N GLN A 588 -15.91 30.54 6.53
CA GLN A 588 -15.63 29.54 5.48
C GLN A 588 -16.80 29.36 4.49
N ARG A 589 -18.06 29.53 4.93
CA ARG A 589 -19.24 29.42 4.07
C ARG A 589 -19.42 30.62 3.13
N LEU A 590 -19.05 31.79 3.53
CA LEU A 590 -19.16 33.02 2.73
C LEU A 590 -18.00 33.17 1.73
N ALA A 591 -16.78 32.82 2.14
CA ALA A 591 -15.60 32.84 1.25
C ALA A 591 -15.70 31.79 0.12
N ALA A 592 -16.24 30.61 0.41
CA ALA A 592 -16.43 29.55 -0.59
C ALA A 592 -17.43 29.95 -1.67
N SER A 593 -18.47 30.70 -1.37
CA SER A 593 -19.51 31.08 -2.34
C SER A 593 -19.13 32.27 -3.23
N PHE A 594 -18.29 33.19 -2.74
CA PHE A 594 -17.99 34.43 -3.45
C PHE A 594 -16.57 34.50 -4.05
N LEU A 595 -15.59 33.84 -3.45
CA LEU A 595 -14.18 33.97 -3.86
C LEU A 595 -13.71 32.79 -4.75
N ARG A 596 -14.28 31.61 -4.66
CA ARG A 596 -13.92 30.45 -5.53
C ARG A 596 -14.04 30.73 -7.04
N PRO A 597 -15.10 31.38 -7.57
CA PRO A 597 -15.18 31.69 -8.99
C PRO A 597 -14.15 32.68 -9.47
N ALA A 598 -13.73 33.62 -8.60
CA ALA A 598 -12.74 34.64 -8.94
C ALA A 598 -11.31 34.07 -8.99
N PHE A 599 -10.97 33.13 -8.10
CA PHE A 599 -9.64 32.50 -8.06
C PHE A 599 -9.43 31.44 -9.13
N ALA A 600 -10.48 30.73 -9.56
CA ALA A 600 -10.39 29.77 -10.66
C ALA A 600 -10.02 30.44 -12.00
N SER A 601 -10.42 31.69 -12.21
CA SER A 601 -10.04 32.46 -13.41
C SER A 601 -8.62 33.03 -13.34
N LEU A 602 -8.05 33.23 -12.13
CA LEU A 602 -6.70 33.79 -11.94
C LEU A 602 -5.57 32.75 -12.06
N ARG A 603 -5.85 31.44 -11.94
CA ARG A 603 -4.86 30.36 -12.21
C ARG A 603 -4.26 30.39 -13.62
N ARG A 604 -4.86 31.12 -14.57
CA ARG A 604 -4.33 31.25 -15.94
C ARG A 604 -3.17 32.27 -16.08
N PHE A 605 -2.88 33.05 -15.05
CA PHE A 605 -1.82 34.06 -15.05
C PHE A 605 -0.82 33.76 -13.93
N GLY A 606 0.29 33.14 -14.24
CA GLY A 606 1.32 32.57 -13.40
C GLY A 606 1.78 33.39 -12.16
N ASN A 607 2.61 32.77 -11.35
CA ASN A 607 3.10 33.19 -10.02
C ASN A 607 3.59 34.65 -9.84
N VAL A 608 3.78 35.40 -10.90
CA VAL A 608 4.25 36.81 -10.85
C VAL A 608 3.15 37.77 -10.35
N PHE A 609 1.87 37.44 -10.57
CA PHE A 609 0.74 38.29 -10.17
C PHE A 609 0.39 38.16 -8.66
N MET A 610 0.67 37.03 -8.04
CA MET A 610 0.44 36.81 -6.60
C MET A 610 1.36 37.69 -5.74
N SER A 611 2.59 37.92 -6.19
CA SER A 611 3.53 38.84 -5.48
C SER A 611 3.07 40.28 -5.53
N LEU A 612 2.37 40.71 -6.57
CA LEU A 612 1.89 42.11 -6.69
C LEU A 612 0.65 42.39 -5.83
N ILE A 613 -0.24 41.40 -5.67
CA ILE A 613 -1.43 41.53 -4.81
C ILE A 613 -1.04 41.58 -3.33
N LEU A 614 -0.05 40.78 -2.93
CA LEU A 614 0.50 40.83 -1.57
C LEU A 614 1.17 42.15 -1.24
N HIS A 615 1.73 42.87 -2.23
CA HIS A 615 2.38 44.20 -2.03
C HIS A 615 1.37 45.36 -1.98
N VAL A 616 0.13 45.15 -2.39
CA VAL A 616 -0.92 46.20 -2.37
C VAL A 616 -1.86 46.03 -1.15
N LEU A 617 -1.86 44.84 -0.51
CA LEU A 617 -2.69 44.54 0.67
C LEU A 617 -1.89 44.55 1.99
N LEU A 618 -0.57 44.70 1.96
CA LEU A 618 0.32 45.03 3.09
C LEU A 618 0.73 46.53 3.01
#